data_4eeb441ea0cf6069eddffdab4e458c2c
#
_entry.id   4eeb441ea0cf6069eddffdab4e458c2c
#
_cell.length_a   1.000
_cell.length_b   1.000
_cell.length_c   1.000
_cell.angle_alpha   90.00
_cell.angle_beta   90.00
_cell.angle_gamma   90.00
#
_symmetry.space_group_name_H-M   'P 1'
#
loop_
_entity.id
_entity.type
_entity.pdbx_description
1 polymer ?
#
loop_
_entity_poly.entity_id
_entity_poly.type
_entity_poly.pdbx_seq_one_letter_code
_entity_poly.pdbx_strand_id
1 'polypeptide(L)'
;ALCLTTILLSSNSELKKYAMFLTIPTLICGGIQIFTFYNMSNIFYVTETVFCIITFINIHEDRVFIDALTGLNNRNRFKKYLSTVMTSSSVNRSNMYLTYIDVDEFKKINDNYGHVVGDLALRTVAEAMREVGAQTRSFIARLGGDEFAIISGHSNKEDYDKMVLTLSMLLDEKATANFSEF
;
A
#
# COMPACT_ATOMS: atom_id res chain seq x y z
N ALA A 1 -17.88 5.17 -27.64
CA ALA A 1 -17.72 3.90 -28.36
C ALA A 1 -16.27 3.65 -28.77
N LEU A 2 -15.60 4.56 -29.47
CA LEU A 2 -14.22 4.40 -29.97
C LEU A 2 -13.17 4.20 -28.85
N CYS A 3 -13.24 4.89 -27.72
CA CYS A 3 -12.32 4.70 -26.57
C CYS A 3 -12.43 3.31 -25.96
N LEU A 4 -13.60 2.72 -25.93
CA LEU A 4 -13.87 1.41 -25.36
C LEU A 4 -13.31 0.29 -26.22
N THR A 5 -13.45 0.40 -27.53
CA THR A 5 -12.86 -0.58 -28.46
C THR A 5 -11.36 -0.55 -28.46
N THR A 6 -10.72 0.61 -28.31
CA THR A 6 -9.25 0.74 -28.18
C THR A 6 -8.73 0.13 -26.87
N ILE A 7 -9.45 0.25 -25.76
CA ILE A 7 -9.06 -0.36 -24.47
C ILE A 7 -9.24 -1.89 -24.52
N LEU A 8 -10.30 -2.39 -25.14
CA LEU A 8 -10.55 -3.84 -25.30
C LEU A 8 -9.54 -4.52 -26.24
N LEU A 9 -9.00 -3.79 -27.21
CA LEU A 9 -7.97 -4.25 -28.14
C LEU A 9 -6.55 -4.10 -27.61
N SER A 10 -6.36 -3.43 -26.46
CA SER A 10 -5.05 -3.26 -25.84
C SER A 10 -4.47 -4.61 -25.38
N SER A 11 -3.15 -4.79 -25.53
CA SER A 11 -2.45 -6.00 -25.06
C SER A 11 -2.27 -6.04 -23.53
N ASN A 12 -2.60 -4.95 -22.81
CA ASN A 12 -2.43 -4.83 -21.37
C ASN A 12 -3.62 -5.48 -20.64
N SER A 13 -3.35 -6.59 -19.93
CA SER A 13 -4.35 -7.38 -19.20
C SER A 13 -5.05 -6.61 -18.08
N GLU A 14 -4.36 -5.68 -17.43
CA GLU A 14 -4.91 -4.84 -16.38
C GLU A 14 -5.93 -3.83 -16.95
N LEU A 15 -5.59 -3.18 -18.07
CA LEU A 15 -6.50 -2.27 -18.75
C LEU A 15 -7.78 -2.98 -19.23
N LYS A 16 -7.66 -4.25 -19.66
CA LYS A 16 -8.83 -5.06 -20.05
C LYS A 16 -9.76 -5.36 -18.88
N LYS A 17 -9.21 -5.70 -17.71
CA LYS A 17 -10.01 -5.93 -16.50
C LYS A 17 -10.80 -4.69 -16.10
N TYR A 18 -10.17 -3.52 -16.07
CA TYR A 18 -10.85 -2.26 -15.76
C TYR A 18 -11.89 -1.88 -16.80
N ALA A 19 -11.60 -2.10 -18.08
CA ALA A 19 -12.57 -1.88 -19.13
C ALA A 19 -13.79 -2.79 -19.00
N MET A 20 -13.61 -4.08 -18.73
CA MET A 20 -14.73 -5.03 -18.51
C MET A 20 -15.53 -4.67 -17.26
N PHE A 21 -14.88 -4.25 -16.18
CA PHE A 21 -15.55 -3.85 -14.93
C PHE A 21 -16.42 -2.60 -15.10
N LEU A 22 -16.03 -1.66 -15.97
CA LEU A 22 -16.79 -0.44 -16.25
C LEU A 22 -17.87 -0.66 -17.32
N THR A 23 -17.61 -1.51 -18.32
CA THR A 23 -18.48 -1.64 -19.48
C THR A 23 -19.64 -2.59 -19.27
N ILE A 24 -19.44 -3.69 -18.54
CA ILE A 24 -20.51 -4.65 -18.31
C ILE A 24 -21.65 -4.03 -17.48
N PRO A 25 -21.41 -3.36 -16.35
CA PRO A 25 -22.47 -2.66 -15.62
C PRO A 25 -23.13 -1.55 -16.43
N THR A 26 -22.37 -0.76 -17.18
CA THR A 26 -22.96 0.33 -17.99
C THR A 26 -23.81 -0.18 -19.14
N LEU A 27 -23.47 -1.31 -19.76
CA LEU A 27 -24.29 -1.95 -20.78
C LEU A 27 -25.57 -2.57 -20.20
N ILE A 28 -25.47 -3.22 -19.02
CA ILE A 28 -26.61 -3.79 -18.31
C ILE A 28 -27.55 -2.66 -17.87
N CYS A 29 -27.02 -1.58 -17.27
CA CYS A 29 -27.80 -0.42 -16.88
C CYS A 29 -28.44 0.29 -18.09
N GLY A 30 -27.71 0.43 -19.20
CA GLY A 30 -28.26 0.98 -20.45
C GLY A 30 -29.39 0.13 -21.04
N GLY A 31 -29.27 -1.19 -20.99
CA GLY A 31 -30.33 -2.13 -21.39
C GLY A 31 -31.57 -2.04 -20.50
N ILE A 32 -31.37 -1.95 -19.19
CA ILE A 32 -32.45 -1.76 -18.21
C ILE A 32 -33.09 -0.37 -18.38
N GLN A 33 -32.33 0.69 -18.65
CA GLN A 33 -32.85 2.03 -18.90
C GLN A 33 -33.77 2.07 -20.13
N ILE A 34 -33.41 1.42 -21.22
CA ILE A 34 -34.26 1.31 -22.42
C ILE A 34 -35.59 0.60 -22.09
N PHE A 35 -35.54 -0.42 -21.23
CA PHE A 35 -36.73 -1.17 -20.81
C PHE A 35 -37.60 -0.40 -19.78
N THR A 36 -36.97 0.41 -18.89
CA THR A 36 -37.67 1.13 -17.80
C THR A 36 -38.04 2.57 -18.15
N PHE A 37 -37.59 3.10 -19.29
CA PHE A 37 -37.91 4.45 -19.76
C PHE A 37 -39.41 4.74 -19.77
N TYR A 38 -40.24 3.69 -19.80
CA TYR A 38 -41.70 3.80 -19.78
C TYR A 38 -42.33 3.84 -18.37
N ASN A 39 -41.64 3.50 -17.25
CA ASN A 39 -42.39 3.31 -16.00
C ASN A 39 -41.77 3.78 -14.68
N MET A 40 -40.42 4.00 -14.52
CA MET A 40 -39.85 4.37 -13.21
C MET A 40 -38.44 5.03 -13.30
N SER A 41 -38.36 6.31 -13.61
CA SER A 41 -37.09 6.92 -14.07
C SER A 41 -36.09 7.33 -12.97
N ASN A 42 -36.54 7.72 -11.78
CA ASN A 42 -35.60 8.42 -10.86
C ASN A 42 -34.73 7.53 -9.98
N ILE A 43 -35.22 6.36 -9.57
CA ILE A 43 -34.49 5.45 -8.67
C ILE A 43 -33.27 4.82 -9.37
N PHE A 44 -33.39 4.50 -10.66
CA PHE A 44 -32.31 3.88 -11.43
C PHE A 44 -31.12 4.82 -11.66
N TYR A 45 -31.35 6.10 -11.91
CA TYR A 45 -30.26 7.08 -12.05
C TYR A 45 -29.48 7.24 -10.74
N VAL A 46 -30.18 7.23 -9.60
CA VAL A 46 -29.54 7.32 -8.29
C VAL A 46 -28.68 6.08 -8.01
N THR A 47 -29.21 4.88 -8.26
CA THR A 47 -28.46 3.63 -8.04
C THR A 47 -27.25 3.49 -8.95
N GLU A 48 -27.35 3.89 -10.21
CA GLU A 48 -26.25 3.89 -11.17
C GLU A 48 -25.16 4.89 -10.73
N THR A 49 -25.55 6.10 -10.31
CA THR A 49 -24.63 7.12 -9.83
C THR A 49 -23.88 6.64 -8.58
N VAL A 50 -24.58 6.06 -7.61
CA VAL A 50 -23.99 5.49 -6.40
C VAL A 50 -23.02 4.34 -6.74
N PHE A 51 -23.41 3.45 -7.65
CA PHE A 51 -22.55 2.36 -8.10
C PHE A 51 -21.27 2.89 -8.78
N CYS A 52 -21.39 3.90 -9.65
CA CYS A 52 -20.23 4.53 -10.29
C CYS A 52 -19.32 5.20 -9.27
N ILE A 53 -19.87 5.88 -8.27
CA ILE A 53 -19.09 6.51 -7.19
C ILE A 53 -18.34 5.46 -6.37
N ILE A 54 -19.02 4.38 -5.94
CA ILE A 54 -18.39 3.29 -5.19
C ILE A 54 -17.27 2.64 -6.01
N THR A 55 -17.51 2.37 -7.29
CA THR A 55 -16.51 1.79 -8.19
C THR A 55 -15.32 2.74 -8.38
N PHE A 56 -15.58 4.04 -8.53
CA PHE A 56 -14.54 5.06 -8.64
C PHE A 56 -13.69 5.15 -7.37
N ILE A 57 -14.30 5.12 -6.18
CA ILE A 57 -13.60 5.12 -4.89
C ILE A 57 -12.71 3.89 -4.79
N ASN A 58 -13.23 2.67 -5.04
CA ASN A 58 -12.47 1.44 -4.96
C ASN A 58 -11.27 1.41 -5.93
N ILE A 59 -11.42 1.95 -7.15
CA ILE A 59 -10.31 2.04 -8.11
C ILE A 59 -9.24 3.05 -7.64
N HIS A 60 -9.62 4.10 -6.93
CA HIS A 60 -8.68 5.13 -6.46
C HIS A 60 -7.92 4.67 -5.21
N GLU A 61 -8.53 3.92 -4.29
CA GLU A 61 -7.85 3.41 -3.10
C GLU A 61 -6.67 2.50 -3.45
N ASP A 62 -6.78 1.70 -4.52
CA ASP A 62 -5.67 0.85 -4.99
C ASP A 62 -4.47 1.64 -5.57
N ARG A 63 -4.62 2.94 -5.83
CA ARG A 63 -3.55 3.79 -6.39
C ARG A 63 -2.75 4.54 -5.35
N VAL A 64 -3.22 4.61 -4.11
CA VAL A 64 -2.45 5.20 -3.01
C VAL A 64 -1.40 4.19 -2.56
N PHE A 65 -0.12 4.49 -2.78
CA PHE A 65 0.99 3.60 -2.46
C PHE A 65 1.81 4.05 -1.25
N ILE A 66 1.41 5.13 -0.61
CA ILE A 66 2.12 5.76 0.52
C ILE A 66 1.22 5.75 1.75
N ASP A 67 1.80 5.43 2.89
CA ASP A 67 1.15 5.57 4.20
C ASP A 67 1.13 7.04 4.61
N ALA A 68 -0.05 7.56 4.91
CA ALA A 68 -0.25 8.99 5.17
C ALA A 68 0.42 9.48 6.46
N LEU A 69 0.60 8.61 7.48
CA LEU A 69 1.20 8.98 8.75
C LEU A 69 2.73 9.03 8.67
N THR A 70 3.31 7.98 8.08
CA THR A 70 4.76 7.76 8.10
C THR A 70 5.47 8.16 6.80
N GLY A 71 4.73 8.33 5.69
CA GLY A 71 5.31 8.59 4.38
C GLY A 71 6.09 7.42 3.78
N LEU A 72 6.04 6.23 4.39
CA LEU A 72 6.60 5.00 3.83
C LEU A 72 5.67 4.40 2.78
N ASN A 73 6.15 3.38 2.06
CA ASN A 73 5.26 2.59 1.23
C ASN A 73 4.20 1.90 2.10
N ASN A 74 2.97 1.81 1.62
CA ASN A 74 1.91 1.12 2.35
C ASN A 74 1.83 -0.37 1.99
N ARG A 75 0.88 -1.08 2.63
CA ARG A 75 0.63 -2.51 2.43
C ARG A 75 0.36 -2.89 0.98
N ASN A 76 -0.36 -2.04 0.23
CA ASN A 76 -0.69 -2.32 -1.17
C ASN A 76 0.57 -2.30 -2.05
N ARG A 77 1.44 -1.30 -1.85
CA ARG A 77 2.71 -1.22 -2.57
C ARG A 77 3.66 -2.33 -2.18
N PHE A 78 3.68 -2.71 -0.89
CA PHE A 78 4.47 -3.84 -0.40
C PHE A 78 4.06 -5.14 -1.10
N LYS A 79 2.76 -5.48 -1.14
CA LYS A 79 2.25 -6.67 -1.83
C LYS A 79 2.64 -6.69 -3.30
N LYS A 80 2.50 -5.57 -3.98
CA LYS A 80 2.86 -5.43 -5.40
C LYS A 80 4.36 -5.62 -5.63
N TYR A 81 5.19 -4.99 -4.80
CA TYR A 81 6.65 -5.12 -4.88
C TYR A 81 7.09 -6.55 -4.58
N LEU A 82 6.59 -7.17 -3.52
CA LEU A 82 6.89 -8.55 -3.15
C LEU A 82 6.51 -9.51 -4.28
N SER A 83 5.32 -9.37 -4.88
CA SER A 83 4.93 -10.21 -6.01
C SER A 83 5.85 -10.05 -7.20
N THR A 84 6.32 -8.83 -7.50
CA THR A 84 7.28 -8.56 -8.58
C THR A 84 8.62 -9.25 -8.31
N VAL A 85 9.15 -9.15 -7.08
CA VAL A 85 10.39 -9.81 -6.67
C VAL A 85 10.25 -11.33 -6.77
N MET A 86 9.12 -11.90 -6.33
CA MET A 86 8.87 -13.34 -6.35
C MET A 86 8.68 -13.92 -7.76
N THR A 87 8.19 -13.13 -8.72
CA THR A 87 7.95 -13.57 -10.10
C THR A 87 9.09 -13.25 -11.05
N SER A 88 9.99 -12.31 -10.69
CA SER A 88 11.12 -11.94 -11.53
C SER A 88 12.16 -13.05 -11.60
N SER A 89 12.53 -13.45 -12.81
CA SER A 89 13.62 -14.41 -13.05
C SER A 89 15.01 -13.78 -12.94
N SER A 90 15.08 -12.44 -13.00
CA SER A 90 16.36 -11.68 -12.94
C SER A 90 16.83 -11.42 -11.51
N VAL A 91 15.97 -11.63 -10.50
CA VAL A 91 16.32 -11.42 -9.10
C VAL A 91 16.91 -12.69 -8.50
N ASN A 92 18.12 -12.58 -7.96
CA ASN A 92 18.73 -13.67 -7.19
C ASN A 92 18.06 -13.75 -5.81
N ARG A 93 17.09 -14.65 -5.70
CA ARG A 93 16.25 -14.81 -4.48
C ARG A 93 17.03 -15.36 -3.29
N SER A 94 18.15 -16.06 -3.49
CA SER A 94 18.95 -16.59 -2.40
C SER A 94 19.59 -15.51 -1.53
N ASN A 95 19.65 -14.29 -2.06
CA ASN A 95 20.25 -13.13 -1.39
C ASN A 95 19.18 -12.08 -0.98
N MET A 96 17.88 -12.44 -1.01
CA MET A 96 16.80 -11.55 -0.60
C MET A 96 16.33 -11.90 0.81
N TYR A 97 16.19 -10.88 1.62
CA TYR A 97 15.72 -10.96 3.00
C TYR A 97 14.43 -10.17 3.14
N LEU A 98 13.48 -10.76 3.84
CA LEU A 98 12.26 -10.11 4.28
C LEU A 98 12.31 -9.99 5.80
N THR A 99 12.36 -8.75 6.29
CA THR A 99 12.37 -8.45 7.72
C THR A 99 11.02 -7.87 8.10
N TYR A 100 10.34 -8.49 9.04
CA TYR A 100 9.16 -7.97 9.71
C TYR A 100 9.57 -7.29 11.01
N ILE A 101 8.95 -6.13 11.28
CA ILE A 101 9.22 -5.31 12.46
C ILE A 101 7.86 -4.95 13.05
N ASP A 102 7.74 -5.09 14.36
CA ASP A 102 6.56 -4.75 15.13
C ASP A 102 6.99 -3.86 16.30
N VAL A 103 6.15 -2.88 16.68
CA VAL A 103 6.45 -2.00 17.82
C VAL A 103 5.87 -2.62 19.08
N ASP A 104 6.74 -3.19 19.90
CA ASP A 104 6.37 -3.83 21.15
C ASP A 104 5.50 -2.92 22.02
N GLU A 105 4.41 -3.52 22.53
CA GLU A 105 3.49 -2.85 23.46
C GLU A 105 2.91 -1.51 22.95
N PHE A 106 2.81 -1.31 21.63
CA PHE A 106 2.32 -0.06 21.02
C PHE A 106 0.98 0.42 21.60
N LYS A 107 0.09 -0.53 21.93
CA LYS A 107 -1.17 -0.21 22.59
C LYS A 107 -0.95 0.47 23.94
N LYS A 108 0.03 0.02 24.74
CA LYS A 108 0.35 0.65 26.03
C LYS A 108 0.89 2.07 25.86
N ILE A 109 1.64 2.32 24.79
CA ILE A 109 2.08 3.69 24.47
C ILE A 109 0.86 4.59 24.25
N ASN A 110 -0.09 4.14 23.43
CA ASN A 110 -1.32 4.89 23.19
C ASN A 110 -2.17 5.09 24.46
N ASP A 111 -2.34 4.03 25.25
CA ASP A 111 -3.17 4.05 26.45
C ASP A 111 -2.56 4.94 27.55
N ASN A 112 -1.23 5.00 27.69
CA ASN A 112 -0.54 5.76 28.73
C ASN A 112 -0.24 7.22 28.33
N TYR A 113 0.11 7.47 27.05
CA TYR A 113 0.62 8.76 26.57
C TYR A 113 -0.24 9.40 25.49
N GLY A 114 -1.29 8.70 25.06
CA GLY A 114 -2.21 9.18 24.02
C GLY A 114 -1.72 8.92 22.58
N HIS A 115 -2.67 9.00 21.64
CA HIS A 115 -2.41 8.69 20.23
C HIS A 115 -1.38 9.61 19.56
N VAL A 116 -1.22 10.84 20.04
CA VAL A 116 -0.21 11.77 19.48
C VAL A 116 1.20 11.25 19.73
N VAL A 117 1.46 10.69 20.92
CA VAL A 117 2.77 10.09 21.25
C VAL A 117 2.94 8.77 20.50
N GLY A 118 1.87 7.98 20.35
CA GLY A 118 1.89 6.79 19.51
C GLY A 118 2.22 7.11 18.05
N ASP A 119 1.61 8.15 17.48
CA ASP A 119 1.92 8.62 16.13
C ASP A 119 3.38 9.08 15.99
N LEU A 120 3.91 9.75 17.02
CA LEU A 120 5.33 10.13 17.06
C LEU A 120 6.23 8.90 17.08
N ALA A 121 5.90 7.87 17.86
CA ALA A 121 6.64 6.61 17.90
C ALA A 121 6.70 5.96 16.51
N LEU A 122 5.56 5.86 15.82
CA LEU A 122 5.50 5.31 14.46
C LEU A 122 6.31 6.12 13.45
N ARG A 123 6.31 7.44 13.56
CA ARG A 123 7.15 8.32 12.72
C ARG A 123 8.64 8.12 13.02
N THR A 124 9.01 7.97 14.28
CA THR A 124 10.40 7.70 14.71
C THR A 124 10.92 6.40 14.10
N VAL A 125 10.12 5.32 14.16
CA VAL A 125 10.45 4.05 13.49
C VAL A 125 10.60 4.25 11.97
N ALA A 126 9.68 4.96 11.36
CA ALA A 126 9.70 5.21 9.93
C ALA A 126 10.93 6.01 9.47
N GLU A 127 11.40 6.96 10.27
CA GLU A 127 12.61 7.74 10.00
C GLU A 127 13.87 6.87 10.06
N ALA A 128 14.01 6.02 11.07
CA ALA A 128 15.13 5.08 11.17
C ALA A 128 15.13 4.11 9.98
N MET A 129 13.97 3.56 9.63
CA MET A 129 13.83 2.67 8.47
C MET A 129 14.17 3.37 7.16
N ARG A 130 13.76 4.63 6.98
CA ARG A 130 14.05 5.42 5.77
C ARG A 130 15.56 5.62 5.60
N GLU A 131 16.27 5.91 6.69
CA GLU A 131 17.72 6.10 6.69
C GLU A 131 18.46 4.81 6.32
N VAL A 132 18.12 3.68 6.96
CA VAL A 132 18.65 2.36 6.59
C VAL A 132 18.30 1.99 5.16
N GLY A 133 17.05 2.21 4.75
CA GLY A 133 16.59 1.90 3.41
C GLY A 133 17.34 2.69 2.33
N ALA A 134 17.70 3.96 2.61
CA ALA A 134 18.51 4.77 1.70
C ALA A 134 19.95 4.24 1.59
N GLN A 135 20.56 3.85 2.71
CA GLN A 135 21.92 3.30 2.74
C GLN A 135 22.03 1.95 2.02
N THR A 136 21.04 1.08 2.21
CA THR A 136 21.05 -0.30 1.70
C THR A 136 20.28 -0.48 0.41
N ARG A 137 19.64 0.57 -0.11
CA ARG A 137 18.71 0.53 -1.26
C ARG A 137 17.58 -0.49 -1.06
N SER A 138 17.11 -0.62 0.17
CA SER A 138 16.05 -1.56 0.54
C SER A 138 14.68 -0.97 0.31
N PHE A 139 13.71 -1.83 -0.01
CA PHE A 139 12.32 -1.44 -0.04
C PHE A 139 11.75 -1.49 1.38
N ILE A 140 11.16 -0.38 1.84
CA ILE A 140 10.60 -0.22 3.18
C ILE A 140 9.12 0.09 3.11
N ALA A 141 8.33 -0.46 4.04
CA ALA A 141 6.89 -0.26 4.07
C ALA A 141 6.34 -0.32 5.50
N ARG A 142 5.21 0.37 5.73
CA ARG A 142 4.32 0.15 6.86
C ARG A 142 3.13 -0.68 6.40
N LEU A 143 2.86 -1.78 7.10
CA LEU A 143 1.82 -2.74 6.71
C LEU A 143 0.46 -2.41 7.34
N GLY A 144 0.47 -1.69 8.45
CA GLY A 144 -0.73 -1.23 9.17
C GLY A 144 -0.51 -1.27 10.68
N GLY A 145 -1.23 -0.44 11.41
CA GLY A 145 -1.03 -0.37 12.87
C GLY A 145 0.43 -0.05 13.21
N ASP A 146 1.05 -0.96 13.91
CA ASP A 146 2.43 -0.96 14.42
C ASP A 146 3.39 -1.85 13.61
N GLU A 147 2.90 -2.48 12.52
CA GLU A 147 3.65 -3.42 11.69
C GLU A 147 4.40 -2.73 10.54
N PHE A 148 5.67 -3.07 10.38
CA PHE A 148 6.54 -2.61 9.31
C PHE A 148 7.25 -3.76 8.61
N ALA A 149 7.80 -3.50 7.42
CA ALA A 149 8.58 -4.50 6.68
C ALA A 149 9.71 -3.86 5.87
N ILE A 150 10.82 -4.60 5.76
CA ILE A 150 11.94 -4.29 4.87
C ILE A 150 12.14 -5.48 3.91
N ILE A 151 12.25 -5.20 2.62
CA ILE A 151 12.74 -6.17 1.64
C ILE A 151 14.10 -5.66 1.16
N SER A 152 15.14 -6.43 1.40
CA SER A 152 16.52 -6.06 1.11
C SER A 152 17.27 -7.18 0.39
N GLY A 153 18.22 -6.79 -0.47
CA GLY A 153 19.16 -7.71 -1.10
C GLY A 153 20.55 -7.53 -0.53
N HIS A 154 21.17 -8.61 -0.05
CA HIS A 154 22.52 -8.57 0.52
C HIS A 154 23.41 -9.65 -0.11
N SER A 155 24.71 -9.37 -0.19
CA SER A 155 25.67 -10.32 -0.79
C SER A 155 25.83 -11.59 0.05
N ASN A 156 25.67 -11.44 1.38
CA ASN A 156 25.79 -12.51 2.36
C ASN A 156 25.00 -12.17 3.62
N LYS A 157 24.95 -13.12 4.56
CA LYS A 157 24.23 -12.94 5.83
C LYS A 157 24.87 -11.85 6.71
N GLU A 158 26.19 -11.69 6.66
CA GLU A 158 26.89 -10.69 7.50
C GLU A 158 26.49 -9.27 7.12
N ASP A 159 26.28 -8.97 5.84
CA ASP A 159 25.79 -7.65 5.39
C ASP A 159 24.35 -7.42 5.83
N TYR A 160 23.52 -8.45 5.83
CA TYR A 160 22.16 -8.38 6.38
C TYR A 160 22.19 -8.10 7.91
N ASP A 161 23.02 -8.84 8.65
CA ASP A 161 23.14 -8.67 10.11
C ASP A 161 23.66 -7.26 10.46
N LYS A 162 24.57 -6.68 9.68
CA LYS A 162 25.00 -5.29 9.79
C LYS A 162 23.87 -4.29 9.57
N MET A 163 23.01 -4.54 8.56
CA MET A 163 21.84 -3.68 8.33
C MET A 163 20.90 -3.70 9.54
N VAL A 164 20.61 -4.88 10.10
CA VAL A 164 19.76 -5.03 11.28
C VAL A 164 20.34 -4.31 12.49
N LEU A 165 21.66 -4.44 12.72
CA LEU A 165 22.35 -3.73 13.79
C LEU A 165 22.28 -2.21 13.60
N THR A 166 22.52 -1.72 12.39
CA THR A 166 22.42 -0.29 12.07
C THR A 166 21.01 0.24 12.34
N LEU A 167 19.97 -0.53 11.96
CA LEU A 167 18.59 -0.17 12.24
C LEU A 167 18.32 -0.07 13.74
N SER A 168 18.80 -1.04 14.54
CA SER A 168 18.65 -1.02 15.99
C SER A 168 19.32 0.23 16.60
N MET A 169 20.54 0.55 16.19
CA MET A 169 21.25 1.74 16.67
C MET A 169 20.53 3.05 16.34
N LEU A 170 20.00 3.16 15.12
CA LEU A 170 19.22 4.33 14.69
C LEU A 170 17.88 4.45 15.43
N LEU A 171 17.25 3.33 15.73
CA LEU A 171 16.02 3.32 16.53
C LEU A 171 16.31 3.82 17.95
N ASP A 172 17.37 3.33 18.59
CA ASP A 172 17.77 3.77 19.94
C ASP A 172 18.14 5.26 19.98
N GLU A 173 18.90 5.74 18.98
CA GLU A 173 19.29 7.14 18.86
C GLU A 173 18.06 8.04 18.71
N LYS A 174 17.18 7.72 17.74
CA LYS A 174 15.98 8.52 17.46
C LYS A 174 14.95 8.43 18.59
N ALA A 175 14.81 7.28 19.22
CA ALA A 175 13.94 7.12 20.38
C ALA A 175 14.44 8.00 21.55
N THR A 176 15.73 7.97 21.84
CA THR A 176 16.33 8.83 22.87
C THR A 176 16.12 10.31 22.56
N ALA A 177 16.31 10.73 21.31
CA ALA A 177 16.11 12.12 20.90
C ALA A 177 14.65 12.58 21.00
N ASN A 178 13.69 11.74 20.61
CA ASN A 178 12.29 12.11 20.52
C ASN A 178 11.51 11.89 21.82
N PHE A 179 11.99 11.01 22.72
CA PHE A 179 11.28 10.63 23.96
C PHE A 179 12.08 10.93 25.22
N SER A 180 13.10 11.79 25.17
CA SER A 180 13.90 12.18 26.34
C SER A 180 13.09 12.93 27.42
N GLU A 181 11.90 13.43 27.08
CA GLU A 181 11.02 14.18 27.99
C GLU A 181 9.87 13.31 28.57
N PHE A 182 9.77 12.05 28.17
CA PHE A 182 8.78 11.10 28.63
C PHE A 182 9.45 9.97 29.42
#